data_9961c4b3bba1a25c2dddb42c97bb982f
#
_entry.id   9961c4b3bba1a25c2dddb42c97bb982f
#
_cell.length_a   1.000
_cell.length_b   1.000
_cell.length_c   1.000
_cell.angle_alpha   90.00
_cell.angle_beta   90.00
_cell.angle_gamma   90.00
#
_symmetry.space_group_name_H-M   'P 1'
#
loop_
_entity.id
_entity.type
_entity.pdbx_description
1 polymer ?
#
loop_
_entity_poly.entity_id
_entity_poly.type
_entity_poly.pdbx_seq_one_letter_code
_entity_poly.pdbx_strand_id
1 'polypeptide(L)'
;MNDNWIAPSILSANFAKLGEEVDNVLKAGADVVHFDVMDNHFVPNLTIGPLVCEALRKHGVTAPIDVHLMIEPVDRIIPDFAKAGASIITFHPEASVHVDRTLQLIKDQGCQAGLVFNPSTPLHYLDYVMDKIDMILLMSVNPGFGGQSFIPSALTKLREVRKRIDESGRNIRLEIDGGVKVDNIREIKAAGADTFVACLLYTSDAADE
;
A
#
# COMPACT_ATOMS: atom_id res chain seq x y z
N MET A 1 6.71 -4.21 -21.14
CA MET A 1 7.47 -4.81 -20.04
C MET A 1 6.52 -5.03 -18.90
N ASN A 2 6.43 -6.23 -18.37
CA ASN A 2 5.57 -6.51 -17.22
C ASN A 2 6.30 -5.98 -15.98
N ASP A 3 5.99 -4.77 -15.60
CA ASP A 3 6.62 -4.08 -14.49
C ASP A 3 5.81 -4.37 -13.21
N ASN A 4 5.90 -5.64 -12.74
CA ASN A 4 5.29 -5.98 -11.47
C ASN A 4 6.17 -5.49 -10.33
N TRP A 5 5.57 -4.95 -9.29
CA TRP A 5 6.27 -4.54 -8.09
C TRP A 5 6.02 -5.52 -6.94
N ILE A 6 7.07 -5.82 -6.23
CA ILE A 6 7.02 -6.50 -4.93
C ILE A 6 7.23 -5.46 -3.84
N ALA A 7 6.24 -5.38 -2.95
CA ALA A 7 6.14 -4.39 -1.88
C ALA A 7 6.16 -5.09 -0.50
N PRO A 8 7.33 -5.40 0.07
CA PRO A 8 7.39 -5.96 1.42
C PRO A 8 6.81 -4.99 2.45
N SER A 9 5.81 -5.45 3.24
CA SER A 9 5.31 -4.69 4.37
C SER A 9 6.25 -4.82 5.57
N ILE A 10 6.67 -3.69 6.12
CA ILE A 10 7.50 -3.64 7.32
C ILE A 10 6.73 -3.87 8.62
N LEU A 11 5.42 -4.09 8.55
CA LEU A 11 4.57 -4.32 9.72
C LEU A 11 5.05 -5.50 10.59
N SER A 12 5.65 -6.52 9.96
CA SER A 12 6.17 -7.71 10.63
C SER A 12 7.68 -7.69 10.84
N ALA A 13 8.36 -6.58 10.53
CA ALA A 13 9.81 -6.45 10.66
C ALA A 13 10.24 -6.39 12.14
N ASN A 14 11.50 -6.75 12.39
CA ASN A 14 12.15 -6.45 13.66
C ASN A 14 12.50 -4.96 13.73
N PHE A 15 11.69 -4.18 14.44
CA PHE A 15 11.87 -2.73 14.54
C PHE A 15 13.19 -2.31 15.18
N ALA A 16 13.84 -3.18 15.97
CA ALA A 16 15.17 -2.91 16.51
C ALA A 16 16.28 -2.95 15.44
N LYS A 17 15.98 -3.52 14.24
CA LYS A 17 16.90 -3.67 13.10
C LYS A 17 16.25 -3.27 11.78
N LEU A 18 15.25 -2.41 11.82
CA LEU A 18 14.38 -2.12 10.69
C LEU A 18 15.14 -1.71 9.43
N GLY A 19 16.17 -0.87 9.55
CA GLY A 19 16.98 -0.45 8.42
C GLY A 19 17.69 -1.63 7.73
N GLU A 20 18.30 -2.53 8.52
CA GLU A 20 18.98 -3.73 8.01
C GLU A 20 17.99 -4.67 7.30
N GLU A 21 16.79 -4.87 7.86
CA GLU A 21 15.76 -5.71 7.27
C GLU A 21 15.25 -5.15 5.93
N VAL A 22 15.03 -3.83 5.88
CA VAL A 22 14.67 -3.15 4.63
C VAL A 22 15.78 -3.28 3.58
N ASP A 23 17.04 -3.09 3.95
CA ASP A 23 18.17 -3.30 3.05
C ASP A 23 18.20 -4.71 2.48
N ASN A 24 17.91 -5.72 3.31
CA ASN A 24 17.93 -7.12 2.90
C ASN A 24 16.85 -7.43 1.87
N VAL A 25 15.61 -6.98 2.08
CA VAL A 25 14.53 -7.22 1.11
C VAL A 25 14.74 -6.45 -0.19
N LEU A 26 15.29 -5.24 -0.14
CA LEU A 26 15.65 -4.47 -1.34
C LEU A 26 16.77 -5.15 -2.13
N LYS A 27 17.80 -5.69 -1.46
CA LYS A 27 18.86 -6.50 -2.09
C LYS A 27 18.32 -7.80 -2.69
N ALA A 28 17.28 -8.38 -2.11
CA ALA A 28 16.57 -9.55 -2.62
C ALA A 28 15.68 -9.26 -3.84
N GLY A 29 15.50 -7.99 -4.23
CA GLY A 29 14.78 -7.59 -5.44
C GLY A 29 13.41 -6.98 -5.19
N ALA A 30 13.12 -6.51 -3.98
CA ALA A 30 11.92 -5.72 -3.72
C ALA A 30 12.02 -4.35 -4.42
N ASP A 31 10.89 -3.85 -4.92
CA ASP A 31 10.80 -2.62 -5.72
C ASP A 31 10.43 -1.40 -4.87
N VAL A 32 9.63 -1.61 -3.83
CA VAL A 32 9.07 -0.57 -2.98
C VAL A 32 8.92 -1.07 -1.55
N VAL A 33 8.99 -0.19 -0.56
CA VAL A 33 8.76 -0.53 0.84
C VAL A 33 7.33 -0.16 1.22
N HIS A 34 6.52 -1.14 1.61
CA HIS A 34 5.15 -0.89 2.06
C HIS A 34 5.11 -0.57 3.56
N PHE A 35 4.47 0.55 3.90
CA PHE A 35 4.54 1.19 5.21
C PHE A 35 3.14 1.36 5.80
N ASP A 36 2.69 0.40 6.60
CA ASP A 36 1.35 0.34 7.21
C ASP A 36 1.23 1.22 8.46
N VAL A 37 0.43 2.27 8.36
CA VAL A 37 0.22 3.26 9.44
C VAL A 37 -1.17 3.11 10.03
N MET A 38 -1.24 2.83 11.33
CA MET A 38 -2.49 2.58 12.06
C MET A 38 -2.55 3.45 13.32
N ASP A 39 -3.75 3.99 13.61
CA ASP A 39 -3.97 4.98 14.68
C ASP A 39 -4.75 4.45 15.89
N ASN A 40 -5.11 3.17 15.91
CA ASN A 40 -6.00 2.56 16.92
C ASN A 40 -7.39 3.22 16.98
N HIS A 41 -7.82 3.88 15.90
CA HIS A 41 -9.14 4.45 15.73
C HIS A 41 -9.81 3.91 14.46
N PHE A 42 -9.21 4.12 13.29
CA PHE A 42 -9.69 3.57 12.02
C PHE A 42 -9.62 2.03 11.99
N VAL A 43 -8.56 1.47 12.58
CA VAL A 43 -8.35 0.04 12.78
C VAL A 43 -7.96 -0.24 14.24
N PRO A 44 -8.24 -1.44 14.80
CA PRO A 44 -7.99 -1.77 16.20
C PRO A 44 -6.52 -2.13 16.46
N ASN A 45 -5.58 -1.35 15.93
CA ASN A 45 -4.14 -1.52 16.12
C ASN A 45 -3.44 -0.16 16.01
N LEU A 46 -2.29 -0.03 16.67
CA LEU A 46 -1.41 1.15 16.61
C LEU A 46 -0.04 0.71 16.12
N THR A 47 0.51 1.39 15.11
CA THR A 47 1.80 0.98 14.54
C THR A 47 2.85 2.08 14.63
N ILE A 48 3.10 2.79 13.53
CA ILE A 48 4.25 3.67 13.32
C ILE A 48 3.81 5.00 12.72
N GLY A 49 4.69 5.96 12.76
CA GLY A 49 4.42 7.30 12.27
C GLY A 49 5.56 7.87 11.40
N PRO A 50 5.48 9.17 11.04
CA PRO A 50 6.45 9.84 10.17
C PRO A 50 7.91 9.73 10.64
N LEU A 51 8.15 9.65 11.95
CA LEU A 51 9.50 9.48 12.51
C LEU A 51 10.20 8.21 12.00
N VAL A 52 9.47 7.13 11.82
CA VAL A 52 10.04 5.86 11.32
C VAL A 52 10.33 5.97 9.81
N CYS A 53 9.47 6.62 9.04
CA CYS A 53 9.72 6.91 7.62
C CYS A 53 11.00 7.76 7.46
N GLU A 54 11.12 8.83 8.25
CA GLU A 54 12.32 9.69 8.26
C GLU A 54 13.57 8.90 8.66
N ALA A 55 13.46 7.98 9.64
CA ALA A 55 14.58 7.15 10.08
C ALA A 55 15.08 6.23 8.97
N LEU A 56 14.18 5.62 8.19
CA LEU A 56 14.55 4.81 7.02
C LEU A 56 15.27 5.65 5.96
N ARG A 57 14.82 6.87 5.68
CA ARG A 57 15.51 7.78 4.76
C ARG A 57 16.90 8.18 5.29
N LYS A 58 17.03 8.47 6.58
CA LYS A 58 18.34 8.75 7.22
C LYS A 58 19.26 7.53 7.22
N HIS A 59 18.73 6.33 7.31
CA HIS A 59 19.48 5.07 7.17
C HIS A 59 20.07 4.89 5.77
N GLY A 60 19.49 5.52 4.75
CA GLY A 60 19.97 5.47 3.37
C GLY A 60 19.02 4.75 2.39
N VAL A 61 17.81 4.41 2.82
CA VAL A 61 16.81 3.81 1.92
C VAL A 61 16.44 4.81 0.83
N THR A 62 16.74 4.47 -0.44
CA THR A 62 16.42 5.28 -1.63
C THR A 62 15.22 4.76 -2.39
N ALA A 63 14.85 3.49 -2.22
CA ALA A 63 13.66 2.90 -2.84
C ALA A 63 12.39 3.70 -2.51
N PRO A 64 11.36 3.69 -3.36
CA PRO A 64 10.09 4.29 -3.02
C PRO A 64 9.53 3.75 -1.69
N ILE A 65 8.94 4.62 -0.88
CA ILE A 65 8.18 4.25 0.31
C ILE A 65 6.71 4.53 0.01
N ASP A 66 5.92 3.48 0.02
CA ASP A 66 4.48 3.50 -0.15
C ASP A 66 3.81 3.48 1.22
N VAL A 67 3.19 4.60 1.58
CA VAL A 67 2.58 4.81 2.90
C VAL A 67 1.09 4.57 2.81
N HIS A 68 0.63 3.47 3.40
CA HIS A 68 -0.79 3.13 3.54
C HIS A 68 -1.34 3.68 4.86
N LEU A 69 -2.23 4.68 4.77
CA LEU A 69 -2.80 5.37 5.92
C LEU A 69 -4.14 4.74 6.35
N MET A 70 -4.12 3.98 7.42
CA MET A 70 -5.29 3.48 8.16
C MET A 70 -5.53 4.39 9.37
N ILE A 71 -5.85 5.67 9.08
CA ILE A 71 -5.95 6.78 10.06
C ILE A 71 -7.20 7.61 9.77
N GLU A 72 -7.88 8.06 10.83
CA GLU A 72 -8.99 8.99 10.76
C GLU A 72 -8.88 10.09 11.85
N PRO A 73 -8.92 11.40 11.47
CA PRO A 73 -8.98 11.98 10.11
C PRO A 73 -7.62 11.94 9.41
N VAL A 74 -7.61 11.65 8.11
CA VAL A 74 -6.35 11.40 7.37
C VAL A 74 -5.59 12.65 6.96
N ASP A 75 -6.27 13.75 6.61
CA ASP A 75 -5.67 14.94 5.98
C ASP A 75 -4.49 15.53 6.76
N ARG A 76 -4.57 15.51 8.10
CA ARG A 76 -3.63 16.23 8.97
C ARG A 76 -2.21 15.68 8.93
N ILE A 77 -2.04 14.36 8.72
CA ILE A 77 -0.74 13.68 8.80
C ILE A 77 -0.04 13.57 7.43
N ILE A 78 -0.76 13.81 6.34
CA ILE A 78 -0.22 13.71 4.97
C ILE A 78 1.02 14.57 4.77
N PRO A 79 1.05 15.88 5.15
CA PRO A 79 2.24 16.70 4.97
C PRO A 79 3.46 16.20 5.78
N ASP A 80 3.23 15.60 6.95
CA ASP A 80 4.30 15.08 7.79
C ASP A 80 4.94 13.83 7.16
N PHE A 81 4.16 12.92 6.57
CA PHE A 81 4.68 11.78 5.83
C PHE A 81 5.40 12.19 4.55
N ALA A 82 4.88 13.13 3.80
CA ALA A 82 5.55 13.66 2.62
C ALA A 82 6.92 14.27 2.99
N LYS A 83 6.98 15.09 4.04
CA LYS A 83 8.22 15.68 4.57
C LYS A 83 9.19 14.59 5.07
N ALA A 84 8.68 13.52 5.66
CA ALA A 84 9.48 12.39 6.12
C ALA A 84 10.06 11.55 4.98
N GLY A 85 9.62 11.77 3.72
CA GLY A 85 10.17 11.12 2.54
C GLY A 85 9.28 10.01 1.94
N ALA A 86 7.98 9.99 2.22
CA ALA A 86 7.03 9.16 1.50
C ALA A 86 7.08 9.46 0.00
N SER A 87 6.98 8.42 -0.83
CA SER A 87 6.93 8.54 -2.29
C SER A 87 5.50 8.42 -2.81
N ILE A 88 4.74 7.54 -2.19
CA ILE A 88 3.34 7.25 -2.49
C ILE A 88 2.59 7.35 -1.16
N ILE A 89 1.41 7.95 -1.17
CA ILE A 89 0.51 7.99 0.00
C ILE A 89 -0.87 7.52 -0.45
N THR A 90 -1.34 6.46 0.18
CA THR A 90 -2.67 5.89 -0.06
C THR A 90 -3.53 6.00 1.20
N PHE A 91 -4.82 6.25 1.03
CA PHE A 91 -5.76 6.38 2.14
C PHE A 91 -7.12 5.78 1.80
N HIS A 92 -7.87 5.40 2.82
CA HIS A 92 -9.22 4.89 2.69
C HIS A 92 -10.21 6.04 2.46
N PRO A 93 -11.12 5.96 1.45
CA PRO A 93 -12.09 7.02 1.21
C PRO A 93 -13.02 7.26 2.41
N GLU A 94 -13.21 6.26 3.26
CA GLU A 94 -13.99 6.37 4.51
C GLU A 94 -13.34 7.33 5.53
N ALA A 95 -12.02 7.52 5.46
CA ALA A 95 -11.26 8.39 6.37
C ALA A 95 -11.26 9.88 5.95
N SER A 96 -11.91 10.22 4.83
CA SER A 96 -11.99 11.60 4.32
C SER A 96 -13.40 11.96 3.87
N VAL A 97 -13.88 13.09 4.34
CA VAL A 97 -15.16 13.67 3.89
C VAL A 97 -15.07 14.24 2.47
N HIS A 98 -13.86 14.65 2.04
CA HIS A 98 -13.59 15.30 0.75
C HIS A 98 -12.45 14.60 0.01
N VAL A 99 -12.71 13.40 -0.52
CA VAL A 99 -11.73 12.52 -1.17
C VAL A 99 -10.93 13.24 -2.26
N ASP A 100 -11.60 14.00 -3.12
CA ASP A 100 -10.95 14.79 -4.19
C ASP A 100 -9.90 15.77 -3.62
N ARG A 101 -10.25 16.49 -2.56
CA ARG A 101 -9.34 17.44 -1.89
C ARG A 101 -8.16 16.72 -1.24
N THR A 102 -8.39 15.56 -0.61
CA THR A 102 -7.34 14.78 0.03
C THR A 102 -6.34 14.24 -1.00
N LEU A 103 -6.81 13.73 -2.14
CA LEU A 103 -5.94 13.34 -3.26
C LEU A 103 -5.10 14.53 -3.75
N GLN A 104 -5.72 15.70 -3.93
CA GLN A 104 -5.00 16.90 -4.34
C GLN A 104 -3.96 17.33 -3.29
N LEU A 105 -4.28 17.25 -2.00
CA LEU A 105 -3.35 17.55 -0.91
C LEU A 105 -2.09 16.67 -1.01
N ILE A 106 -2.23 15.38 -1.28
CA ILE A 106 -1.08 14.47 -1.46
C ILE A 106 -0.23 14.89 -2.65
N LYS A 107 -0.86 15.19 -3.79
CA LYS A 107 -0.16 15.64 -5.01
C LYS A 107 0.56 16.98 -4.80
N ASP A 108 -0.03 17.90 -4.07
CA ASP A 108 0.58 19.21 -3.74
C ASP A 108 1.84 19.05 -2.86
N GLN A 109 1.97 17.95 -2.13
CA GLN A 109 3.18 17.60 -1.39
C GLN A 109 4.26 16.93 -2.27
N GLY A 110 3.99 16.69 -3.57
CA GLY A 110 4.91 16.03 -4.50
C GLY A 110 4.91 14.50 -4.40
N CYS A 111 3.95 13.89 -3.71
CA CYS A 111 3.79 12.44 -3.62
C CYS A 111 2.79 11.93 -4.68
N GLN A 112 2.94 10.66 -5.06
CA GLN A 112 1.90 9.94 -5.77
C GLN A 112 0.72 9.68 -4.84
N ALA A 113 -0.51 9.83 -5.35
CA ALA A 113 -1.73 9.73 -4.56
C ALA A 113 -2.53 8.47 -4.91
N GLY A 114 -3.08 7.81 -3.89
CA GLY A 114 -3.90 6.63 -4.12
C GLY A 114 -5.06 6.46 -3.15
N LEU A 115 -6.00 5.60 -3.56
CA LEU A 115 -7.15 5.19 -2.75
C LEU A 115 -7.05 3.72 -2.37
N VAL A 116 -7.42 3.42 -1.14
CA VAL A 116 -7.48 2.07 -0.58
C VAL A 116 -8.92 1.62 -0.40
N PHE A 117 -9.24 0.43 -0.84
CA PHE A 117 -10.59 -0.13 -0.73
C PHE A 117 -10.58 -1.35 0.19
N ASN A 118 -11.31 -1.27 1.30
CA ASN A 118 -11.59 -2.43 2.14
C ASN A 118 -12.37 -3.51 1.35
N PRO A 119 -12.41 -4.77 1.80
CA PRO A 119 -13.14 -5.82 1.09
C PRO A 119 -14.58 -5.43 0.75
N SER A 120 -15.27 -4.71 1.64
CA SER A 120 -16.67 -4.28 1.46
C SER A 120 -16.85 -2.89 0.85
N THR A 121 -15.79 -2.07 0.72
CA THR A 121 -15.91 -0.70 0.19
C THR A 121 -16.28 -0.71 -1.29
N PRO A 122 -17.34 -0.02 -1.70
CA PRO A 122 -17.75 0.01 -3.11
C PRO A 122 -16.83 0.87 -3.96
N LEU A 123 -16.73 0.54 -5.26
CA LEU A 123 -15.81 1.19 -6.21
C LEU A 123 -16.31 2.52 -6.78
N HIS A 124 -17.51 2.99 -6.41
CA HIS A 124 -18.05 4.26 -6.92
C HIS A 124 -17.23 5.49 -6.47
N TYR A 125 -16.41 5.36 -5.43
CA TYR A 125 -15.46 6.41 -5.05
C TYR A 125 -14.45 6.77 -6.16
N LEU A 126 -14.27 5.88 -7.15
CA LEU A 126 -13.39 6.11 -8.30
C LEU A 126 -14.05 6.96 -9.40
N ASP A 127 -15.37 7.06 -9.43
CA ASP A 127 -16.12 7.56 -10.60
C ASP A 127 -15.73 8.99 -11.04
N TYR A 128 -15.29 9.84 -10.12
CA TYR A 128 -14.98 11.26 -10.39
C TYR A 128 -13.57 11.68 -9.98
N VAL A 129 -12.65 10.74 -9.67
CA VAL A 129 -11.31 11.07 -9.15
C VAL A 129 -10.18 10.32 -9.84
N MET A 130 -10.47 9.49 -10.84
CA MET A 130 -9.48 8.69 -11.58
C MET A 130 -8.33 9.53 -12.18
N ASP A 131 -8.56 10.80 -12.46
CA ASP A 131 -7.57 11.72 -13.01
C ASP A 131 -6.50 12.17 -12.00
N LYS A 132 -6.76 11.98 -10.71
CA LYS A 132 -5.85 12.32 -9.61
C LYS A 132 -5.16 11.12 -8.99
N ILE A 133 -5.56 9.91 -9.38
CA ILE A 133 -5.07 8.66 -8.80
C ILE A 133 -3.86 8.14 -9.58
N ASP A 134 -2.81 7.79 -8.85
CA ASP A 134 -1.61 7.13 -9.36
C ASP A 134 -1.57 5.64 -8.93
N MET A 135 -2.25 5.28 -7.82
CA MET A 135 -2.33 3.92 -7.29
C MET A 135 -3.71 3.61 -6.71
N ILE A 136 -4.19 2.41 -6.94
CA ILE A 136 -5.36 1.85 -6.26
C ILE A 136 -4.90 0.62 -5.49
N LEU A 137 -5.09 0.62 -4.16
CA LEU A 137 -4.81 -0.53 -3.31
C LEU A 137 -6.13 -1.22 -2.94
N LEU A 138 -6.20 -2.51 -3.19
CA LEU A 138 -7.30 -3.36 -2.74
C LEU A 138 -6.87 -4.18 -1.53
N MET A 139 -7.64 -4.10 -0.45
CA MET A 139 -7.46 -4.99 0.69
C MET A 139 -8.14 -6.33 0.39
N SER A 140 -7.38 -7.39 0.51
CA SER A 140 -7.89 -8.78 0.46
C SER A 140 -8.04 -9.41 1.83
N VAL A 141 -7.88 -8.60 2.87
CA VAL A 141 -8.21 -8.89 4.28
C VAL A 141 -8.86 -7.66 4.91
N ASN A 142 -9.46 -7.78 6.07
CA ASN A 142 -9.83 -6.59 6.84
C ASN A 142 -8.58 -5.99 7.45
N PRO A 143 -8.30 -4.69 7.25
CA PRO A 143 -7.06 -4.08 7.72
C PRO A 143 -6.96 -4.05 9.26
N GLY A 144 -5.72 -4.01 9.79
CA GLY A 144 -5.43 -3.92 11.21
C GLY A 144 -4.39 -4.94 11.70
N PHE A 145 -4.31 -6.12 11.11
CA PHE A 145 -3.37 -7.17 11.52
C PHE A 145 -2.83 -7.92 10.32
N GLY A 146 -1.55 -8.31 10.39
CA GLY A 146 -0.92 -9.20 9.41
C GLY A 146 -1.34 -10.66 9.57
N GLY A 147 -0.95 -11.51 8.62
CA GLY A 147 -1.10 -12.97 8.70
C GLY A 147 -2.51 -13.52 8.46
N GLN A 148 -3.44 -12.70 7.98
CA GLN A 148 -4.82 -13.11 7.69
C GLN A 148 -4.92 -13.89 6.36
N SER A 149 -5.98 -14.71 6.24
CA SER A 149 -6.29 -15.44 5.01
C SER A 149 -6.90 -14.52 3.96
N PHE A 150 -6.49 -14.71 2.71
CA PHE A 150 -7.01 -14.00 1.55
C PHE A 150 -8.54 -14.18 1.39
N ILE A 151 -9.26 -13.09 1.21
CA ILE A 151 -10.72 -13.09 0.97
C ILE A 151 -10.97 -13.29 -0.54
N PRO A 152 -11.58 -14.42 -0.97
CA PRO A 152 -11.70 -14.75 -2.41
C PRO A 152 -12.44 -13.72 -3.25
N SER A 153 -13.41 -12.99 -2.69
CA SER A 153 -14.16 -11.95 -3.42
C SER A 153 -13.28 -10.79 -3.89
N ALA A 154 -12.09 -10.61 -3.32
CA ALA A 154 -11.11 -9.62 -3.77
C ALA A 154 -10.66 -9.85 -5.22
N LEU A 155 -10.64 -11.11 -5.70
CA LEU A 155 -10.33 -11.42 -7.11
C LEU A 155 -11.35 -10.81 -8.09
N THR A 156 -12.64 -10.84 -7.75
CA THR A 156 -13.67 -10.20 -8.57
C THR A 156 -13.48 -8.69 -8.59
N LYS A 157 -13.23 -8.11 -7.43
CA LYS A 157 -12.99 -6.68 -7.27
C LYS A 157 -11.73 -6.21 -8.01
N LEU A 158 -10.64 -7.00 -8.00
CA LEU A 158 -9.44 -6.75 -8.80
C LEU A 158 -9.76 -6.65 -10.29
N ARG A 159 -10.54 -7.60 -10.85
CA ARG A 159 -10.94 -7.59 -12.26
C ARG A 159 -11.76 -6.34 -12.62
N GLU A 160 -12.66 -5.93 -11.73
CA GLU A 160 -13.46 -4.72 -11.92
C GLU A 160 -12.60 -3.46 -11.92
N VAL A 161 -11.66 -3.34 -10.97
CA VAL A 161 -10.75 -2.19 -10.90
C VAL A 161 -9.80 -2.17 -12.10
N ARG A 162 -9.21 -3.31 -12.50
CA ARG A 162 -8.35 -3.39 -13.68
C ARG A 162 -9.10 -2.93 -14.93
N LYS A 163 -10.34 -3.40 -15.12
CA LYS A 163 -11.18 -2.93 -16.23
C LYS A 163 -11.36 -1.41 -16.23
N ARG A 164 -11.67 -0.81 -15.06
CA ARG A 164 -11.82 0.66 -14.94
C ARG A 164 -10.52 1.40 -15.24
N ILE A 165 -9.37 0.89 -14.81
CA ILE A 165 -8.06 1.47 -15.13
C ILE A 165 -7.82 1.42 -16.65
N ASP A 166 -8.02 0.27 -17.28
CA ASP A 166 -7.80 0.08 -18.71
C ASP A 166 -8.71 0.99 -19.55
N GLU A 167 -10.01 1.08 -19.18
CA GLU A 167 -10.98 1.97 -19.82
C GLU A 167 -10.65 3.46 -19.64
N SER A 168 -10.00 3.83 -18.56
CA SER A 168 -9.56 5.22 -18.30
C SER A 168 -8.39 5.65 -19.19
N GLY A 169 -7.63 4.71 -19.76
CA GLY A 169 -6.40 4.96 -20.50
C GLY A 169 -5.26 5.55 -19.65
N ARG A 170 -5.36 5.53 -18.33
CA ARG A 170 -4.39 6.12 -17.40
C ARG A 170 -3.40 5.07 -16.91
N ASN A 171 -2.20 5.54 -16.56
CA ASN A 171 -1.18 4.69 -15.93
C ASN A 171 -1.38 4.70 -14.42
N ILE A 172 -2.27 3.84 -13.92
CA ILE A 172 -2.58 3.67 -12.49
C ILE A 172 -2.14 2.27 -12.09
N ARG A 173 -1.34 2.18 -11.01
CA ARG A 173 -0.97 0.89 -10.43
C ARG A 173 -2.14 0.28 -9.68
N LEU A 174 -2.24 -1.05 -9.78
CA LEU A 174 -3.22 -1.83 -9.03
C LEU A 174 -2.50 -2.73 -8.04
N GLU A 175 -2.55 -2.32 -6.79
CA GLU A 175 -1.92 -3.00 -5.67
C GLU A 175 -2.93 -3.87 -4.92
N ILE A 176 -2.44 -4.96 -4.35
CA ILE A 176 -3.20 -5.88 -3.50
C ILE A 176 -2.45 -6.11 -2.18
N ASP A 177 -3.16 -6.03 -1.07
CA ASP A 177 -2.63 -6.31 0.26
C ASP A 177 -3.52 -7.26 1.05
N GLY A 178 -2.90 -8.28 1.62
CA GLY A 178 -3.50 -9.25 2.52
C GLY A 178 -3.53 -10.69 1.99
N GLY A 179 -2.85 -11.58 2.68
CA GLY A 179 -2.86 -13.01 2.39
C GLY A 179 -2.29 -13.40 1.02
N VAL A 180 -1.45 -12.55 0.43
CA VAL A 180 -0.72 -12.86 -0.82
C VAL A 180 0.40 -13.86 -0.49
N LYS A 181 0.46 -14.96 -1.25
CA LYS A 181 1.42 -16.07 -1.08
C LYS A 181 1.88 -16.58 -2.44
N VAL A 182 2.93 -17.40 -2.42
CA VAL A 182 3.49 -18.03 -3.63
C VAL A 182 2.45 -18.87 -4.37
N ASP A 183 1.54 -19.52 -3.66
CA ASP A 183 0.52 -20.39 -4.24
C ASP A 183 -0.65 -19.64 -4.90
N ASN A 184 -0.95 -18.40 -4.49
CA ASN A 184 -2.08 -17.63 -5.02
C ASN A 184 -1.67 -16.41 -5.89
N ILE A 185 -0.41 -15.98 -5.86
CA ILE A 185 0.05 -14.76 -6.55
C ILE A 185 -0.21 -14.80 -8.07
N ARG A 186 -0.15 -15.99 -8.70
CA ARG A 186 -0.42 -16.15 -10.14
C ARG A 186 -1.86 -15.83 -10.49
N GLU A 187 -2.81 -16.29 -9.65
CA GLU A 187 -4.24 -16.01 -9.82
C GLU A 187 -4.54 -14.53 -9.57
N ILE A 188 -3.94 -13.95 -8.53
CA ILE A 188 -4.07 -12.53 -8.18
C ILE A 188 -3.56 -11.65 -9.35
N LYS A 189 -2.40 -11.98 -9.90
CA LYS A 189 -1.86 -11.30 -11.09
C LYS A 189 -2.79 -11.44 -12.30
N ALA A 190 -3.31 -12.64 -12.55
CA ALA A 190 -4.25 -12.86 -13.63
C ALA A 190 -5.57 -12.09 -13.46
N ALA A 191 -5.94 -11.77 -12.22
CA ALA A 191 -7.07 -10.91 -11.90
C ALA A 191 -6.80 -9.41 -12.13
N GLY A 192 -5.52 -9.01 -12.37
CA GLY A 192 -5.17 -7.67 -12.82
C GLY A 192 -4.23 -6.89 -11.89
N ALA A 193 -3.84 -7.43 -10.73
CA ALA A 193 -2.84 -6.77 -9.87
C ALA A 193 -1.47 -6.72 -10.57
N ASP A 194 -0.74 -5.62 -10.35
CA ASP A 194 0.62 -5.40 -10.83
C ASP A 194 1.60 -5.04 -9.69
N THR A 195 1.08 -4.83 -8.48
CA THR A 195 1.85 -4.55 -7.27
C THR A 195 1.34 -5.43 -6.14
N PHE A 196 2.26 -6.11 -5.43
CA PHE A 196 1.92 -7.18 -4.49
C PHE A 196 2.57 -6.89 -3.14
N VAL A 197 1.73 -6.63 -2.13
CA VAL A 197 2.21 -6.51 -0.74
C VAL A 197 2.45 -7.91 -0.18
N ALA A 198 3.68 -8.16 0.23
CA ALA A 198 4.10 -9.42 0.85
C ALA A 198 4.55 -9.16 2.30
N CYS A 199 4.25 -10.10 3.20
CA CYS A 199 4.74 -10.00 4.57
C CYS A 199 6.25 -10.29 4.62
N LEU A 200 7.01 -9.45 5.31
CA LEU A 200 8.47 -9.56 5.42
C LEU A 200 8.93 -10.90 6.03
N LEU A 201 8.12 -11.52 6.89
CA LEU A 201 8.40 -12.83 7.49
C LEU A 201 8.51 -13.98 6.48
N TYR A 202 7.86 -13.87 5.31
CA TYR A 202 7.92 -14.92 4.28
C TYR A 202 9.12 -14.79 3.35
N THR A 203 9.87 -13.69 3.42
CA THR A 203 11.08 -13.48 2.62
C THR A 203 12.34 -13.94 3.34
N SER A 204 12.36 -14.00 4.68
CA SER A 204 13.49 -14.46 5.47
C SER A 204 13.58 -15.99 5.55
N ASP A 205 12.45 -16.71 5.63
CA ASP A 205 12.45 -18.18 5.72
C ASP A 205 12.70 -18.88 4.37
N ALA A 206 12.51 -18.17 3.24
CA ALA A 206 12.79 -18.70 1.91
C ALA A 206 14.28 -18.64 1.51
N ALA A 207 15.12 -18.01 2.34
CA ALA A 207 16.57 -17.91 2.09
C ALA A 207 17.37 -19.01 2.81
N ASP A 208 16.72 -19.79 3.72
CA ASP A 208 17.36 -20.85 4.51
C ASP A 208 16.96 -22.28 4.07
N GLU A 209 16.16 -22.45 3.01
CA GLU A 209 15.89 -23.71 2.32
C GLU A 209 16.41 -23.64 0.85
#